data_2139fb8f2506a2e2cc370144ffc4d60a
#
_entry.id   2139fb8f2506a2e2cc370144ffc4d60a
#
_cell.length_a   1.000
_cell.length_b   1.000
_cell.length_c   1.000
_cell.angle_alpha   90.00
_cell.angle_beta   90.00
_cell.angle_gamma   90.00
#
_symmetry.space_group_name_H-M   'P 1'
#
loop_
_entity.id
_entity.type
_entity.pdbx_description
1 polymer ?
#
loop_
_entity_poly.entity_id
_entity_poly.type
_entity_poly.pdbx_seq_one_letter_code
_entity_poly.pdbx_strand_id
1 'polypeptide(L)'
;MSGEMLVHTTAVELNGDRYEILVFCREDGRFFARTTFGENDIIIHDGTSLEEVLSKHEQVLSLAVTSRDVLQMVKSGHAKHRPELI
;
A
#
# COMPACT_ATOMS: atom_id res chain seq x y z
N MET A 1 -14.77 7.61 21.16
CA MET A 1 -13.48 7.23 21.27
C MET A 1 -13.18 6.11 20.39
N SER A 2 -12.14 6.14 19.72
CA SER A 2 -11.94 5.23 18.72
C SER A 2 -11.44 3.95 19.26
N GLY A 3 -11.34 3.23 19.69
CA GLY A 3 -10.82 1.99 20.14
C GLY A 3 -9.68 1.45 19.31
N GLU A 4 -8.99 2.29 18.57
CA GLU A 4 -7.85 1.84 17.79
C GLU A 4 -6.56 2.12 18.51
N MET A 5 -5.63 1.17 18.45
CA MET A 5 -4.33 1.32 19.07
C MET A 5 -3.27 0.90 18.08
N LEU A 6 -2.25 1.72 17.92
CA LEU A 6 -1.12 1.36 17.06
C LEU A 6 -0.33 0.27 17.77
N VAL A 7 -0.18 -0.88 17.12
CA VAL A 7 0.48 -2.03 17.73
C VAL A 7 1.75 -2.43 17.01
N HIS A 8 1.98 -1.93 15.80
CA HIS A 8 3.16 -2.37 15.04
C HIS A 8 3.44 -1.36 13.94
N THR A 9 4.70 -1.09 13.70
CA THR A 9 5.12 -0.30 12.55
C THR A 9 6.27 -1.01 11.88
N THR A 10 6.30 -0.95 10.56
CA THR A 10 7.40 -1.51 9.80
C THR A 10 7.51 -0.69 8.53
N ALA A 11 8.49 -1.02 7.72
CA ALA A 11 8.68 -0.32 6.46
C ALA A 11 9.21 -1.31 5.43
N VAL A 12 8.85 -1.08 4.18
CA VAL A 12 9.36 -1.88 3.08
C VAL A 12 9.92 -0.91 2.04
N GLU A 13 10.88 -1.39 1.28
CA GLU A 13 11.43 -0.60 0.18
C GLU A 13 11.00 -1.22 -1.12
N LEU A 14 10.40 -0.43 -1.96
CA LEU A 14 9.90 -0.88 -3.25
C LEU A 14 10.32 0.16 -4.28
N ASN A 15 10.99 -0.30 -5.31
CA ASN A 15 11.43 0.57 -6.41
C ASN A 15 12.23 1.77 -5.94
N GLY A 16 13.03 1.56 -4.89
CA GLY A 16 13.88 2.62 -4.39
C GLY A 16 13.24 3.56 -3.40
N ASP A 17 11.97 3.39 -3.13
CA ASP A 17 11.26 4.24 -2.16
C ASP A 17 10.89 3.43 -0.94
N ARG A 18 10.82 4.12 0.19
CA ARG A 18 10.48 3.49 1.45
C ARG A 18 9.04 3.78 1.79
N TYR A 19 8.30 2.75 2.14
CA TYR A 19 6.88 2.88 2.50
C TYR A 19 6.68 2.34 3.89
N GLU A 20 6.02 3.13 4.73
CA GLU A 20 5.75 2.71 6.10
C GLU A 20 4.41 2.03 6.18
N ILE A 21 4.34 0.97 6.98
CA ILE A 21 3.12 0.25 7.23
C ILE A 21 2.80 0.40 8.71
N LEU A 22 1.66 0.98 9.01
CA LEU A 22 1.20 1.15 10.36
C LEU A 22 0.09 0.14 10.61
N VAL A 23 0.18 -0.59 11.71
CA VAL A 23 -0.83 -1.58 12.02
C VAL A 23 -1.53 -1.19 13.32
N PHE A 24 -2.84 -1.16 13.27
CA PHE A 24 -3.67 -0.82 14.41
C PHE A 24 -4.54 -2.00 14.80
N CYS A 25 -4.81 -2.12 16.08
CA CYS A 25 -5.72 -3.12 16.59
C CYS A 25 -6.96 -2.40 17.12
N ARG A 26 -8.14 -2.89 16.77
CA ARG A 26 -9.38 -2.30 17.25
C ARG A 26 -9.92 -3.07 18.43
N GLU A 27 -10.93 -2.50 19.07
CA GLU A 27 -11.51 -3.13 20.25
C GLU A 27 -12.08 -4.50 19.97
N ASP A 28 -12.55 -4.71 18.75
CA ASP A 28 -13.14 -6.00 18.42
C ASP A 28 -12.09 -7.05 18.05
N GLY A 29 -10.81 -6.73 18.20
CA GLY A 29 -9.75 -7.68 17.92
C GLY A 29 -9.29 -7.73 16.48
N ARG A 30 -9.84 -6.90 15.62
CA ARG A 30 -9.39 -6.88 14.23
C ARG A 30 -8.17 -5.99 14.08
N PHE A 31 -7.35 -6.34 13.11
CA PHE A 31 -6.15 -5.58 12.81
C PHE A 31 -6.31 -4.87 11.48
N PHE A 32 -5.74 -3.69 11.38
CA PHE A 32 -5.77 -2.89 10.17
C PHE A 32 -4.37 -2.43 9.85
N ALA A 33 -3.95 -2.61 8.60
CA ALA A 33 -2.66 -2.11 8.15
C ALA A 33 -2.92 -0.97 7.18
N ARG A 34 -2.14 0.09 7.31
CA ARG A 34 -2.34 1.29 6.52
C ARG A 34 -1.01 1.81 6.01
N THR A 35 -0.97 2.22 4.76
CA THR A 35 0.19 2.88 4.16
C THR A 35 -0.31 4.06 3.34
N THR A 36 0.34 5.20 3.52
CA THR A 36 0.10 6.37 2.68
C THR A 36 1.21 6.44 1.65
N PHE A 37 0.86 6.51 0.39
CA PHE A 37 1.85 6.69 -0.65
C PHE A 37 1.32 7.69 -1.66
N GLY A 38 2.25 8.50 -2.20
CA GLY A 38 1.81 9.62 -2.99
C GLY A 38 1.20 10.68 -2.10
N GLU A 39 0.51 11.59 -2.69
CA GLU A 39 -0.02 12.70 -1.91
C GLU A 39 -1.33 12.38 -1.25
N ASN A 40 -2.16 11.59 -1.92
CA ASN A 40 -3.48 11.33 -1.39
C ASN A 40 -3.85 9.86 -1.42
N ASP A 41 -2.90 9.00 -1.71
CA ASP A 41 -3.22 7.59 -1.88
C ASP A 41 -2.98 6.85 -0.58
N ILE A 42 -3.99 6.15 -0.12
CA ILE A 42 -3.91 5.38 1.12
C ILE A 42 -4.41 3.98 0.83
N ILE A 43 -3.66 3.00 1.29
CA ILE A 43 -4.06 1.60 1.19
C ILE A 43 -4.34 1.10 2.58
N ILE A 44 -5.50 0.48 2.77
CA ILE A 44 -5.90 -0.05 4.05
C ILE A 44 -6.38 -1.47 3.85
N HIS A 45 -5.91 -2.36 4.72
CA HIS A 45 -6.36 -3.75 4.73
C HIS A 45 -6.68 -4.15 6.15
N ASP A 46 -7.62 -5.09 6.31
CA ASP A 46 -7.92 -5.62 7.62
C ASP A 46 -7.70 -7.12 7.63
N GLY A 47 -7.58 -7.65 8.82
CA GLY A 47 -7.38 -9.07 9.00
C GLY A 47 -7.63 -9.45 10.43
N THR A 48 -7.51 -10.75 10.72
CA THR A 48 -7.78 -11.26 12.05
C THR A 48 -6.51 -11.49 12.84
N SER A 49 -5.33 -11.31 12.23
CA SER A 49 -4.08 -11.43 12.95
C SER A 49 -3.09 -10.45 12.36
N LEU A 50 -2.07 -10.14 13.14
CA LEU A 50 -1.02 -9.25 12.68
C LEU A 50 -0.31 -9.82 11.46
N GLU A 51 0.00 -11.11 11.48
CA GLU A 51 0.71 -11.73 10.38
C GLU A 51 -0.11 -11.72 9.12
N GLU A 52 -1.39 -12.01 9.26
CA GLU A 52 -2.27 -12.05 8.10
C GLU A 52 -2.38 -10.67 7.44
N VAL A 53 -2.60 -9.65 8.26
CA VAL A 53 -2.82 -8.31 7.69
C VAL A 53 -1.52 -7.78 7.08
N LEU A 54 -0.38 -8.06 7.69
CA LEU A 54 0.89 -7.60 7.13
C LEU A 54 1.19 -8.29 5.81
N SER A 55 0.99 -9.59 5.75
CA SER A 55 1.28 -10.33 4.53
C SER A 55 0.40 -9.84 3.39
N LYS A 56 -0.88 -9.68 3.65
CA LYS A 56 -1.80 -9.20 2.64
C LYS A 56 -1.45 -7.78 2.21
N HIS A 57 -1.15 -6.94 3.17
CA HIS A 57 -0.86 -5.54 2.89
C HIS A 57 0.40 -5.39 2.05
N GLU A 58 1.43 -6.16 2.36
CA GLU A 58 2.67 -6.06 1.60
C GLU A 58 2.48 -6.50 0.17
N GLN A 59 1.69 -7.54 -0.06
CA GLN A 59 1.43 -8.00 -1.40
C GLN A 59 0.69 -6.95 -2.22
N VAL A 60 -0.34 -6.37 -1.66
CA VAL A 60 -1.13 -5.39 -2.38
C VAL A 60 -0.35 -4.10 -2.56
N LEU A 61 0.43 -3.71 -1.55
CA LEU A 61 1.25 -2.52 -1.66
C LEU A 61 2.25 -2.65 -2.80
N SER A 62 2.89 -3.81 -2.91
CA SER A 62 3.83 -4.04 -4.00
C SER A 62 3.15 -3.89 -5.36
N LEU A 63 1.96 -4.45 -5.49
CA LEU A 63 1.22 -4.34 -6.75
C LEU A 63 0.79 -2.90 -7.01
N ALA A 64 0.37 -2.19 -5.98
CA ALA A 64 -0.08 -0.81 -6.16
C ALA A 64 1.06 0.10 -6.58
N VAL A 65 2.23 -0.08 -5.98
CA VAL A 65 3.38 0.74 -6.33
C VAL A 65 3.81 0.45 -7.76
N THR A 66 3.84 -0.81 -8.14
CA THR A 66 4.22 -1.18 -9.50
C THR A 66 3.24 -0.60 -10.51
N SER A 67 1.95 -0.71 -10.23
CA SER A 67 0.93 -0.18 -11.13
C SER A 67 1.05 1.33 -11.27
N ARG A 68 1.33 2.01 -10.16
CA ARG A 68 1.48 3.45 -10.21
C ARG A 68 2.66 3.87 -11.08
N ASP A 69 3.78 3.15 -10.95
CA ASP A 69 4.94 3.46 -11.75
C ASP A 69 4.66 3.26 -13.23
N VAL A 70 3.95 2.21 -13.57
CA VAL A 70 3.60 1.96 -14.97
C VAL A 70 2.69 3.07 -15.50
N LEU A 71 1.71 3.46 -14.70
CA LEU A 71 0.81 4.54 -15.12
C LEU A 71 1.54 5.85 -15.32
N GLN A 72 2.51 6.13 -14.47
CA GLN A 72 3.27 7.36 -14.61
C GLN A 72 4.14 7.35 -15.84
N MET A 73 4.69 6.21 -16.19
CA MET A 73 5.45 6.09 -17.41
C MET A 73 4.58 6.41 -18.61
N VAL A 74 3.37 5.90 -18.64
CA VAL A 74 2.46 6.16 -19.72
C VAL A 74 2.14 7.65 -19.79
N LYS A 75 1.89 8.26 -18.65
CA LYS A 75 1.54 9.66 -18.63
C LYS A 75 2.69 10.55 -19.06
N SER A 76 3.90 10.07 -18.92
CA SER A 76 5.03 10.90 -19.24
C SER A 76 5.27 11.04 -20.72
N GLY A 77 4.37 10.58 -21.52
CA GLY A 77 4.48 10.85 -22.94
C GLY A 77 4.79 9.65 -23.77
N HIS A 78 5.11 8.57 -23.17
CA HIS A 78 5.39 7.40 -23.93
C HIS A 78 4.16 6.84 -24.58
N ALA A 79 3.04 7.17 -24.03
CA ALA A 79 1.80 6.72 -24.60
C ALA A 79 1.58 7.25 -25.97
N LYS A 80 2.28 8.25 -26.36
CA LYS A 80 2.11 8.73 -27.64
C LYS A 80 2.61 7.79 -28.62
N HIS A 81 3.36 6.95 -28.30
CA HIS A 81 3.68 6.10 -29.24
C HIS A 81 3.24 4.76 -29.13
N ARG A 82 2.72 4.66 -29.04
CA ARG A 82 2.22 3.73 -28.80
C ARG A 82 1.66 3.08 -29.13
N PRO A 83 1.35 2.89 -29.40
CA PRO A 83 0.76 2.28 -29.45
C PRO A 83 0.25 1.55 -29.82
N GLU A 84 0.57 1.50 -30.20
CA GLU A 84 0.29 0.86 -30.39
C GLU A 84 0.12 -0.09 -30.18
N LEU A 85 0.35 -0.38 -30.11
CA LEU A 85 0.27 -1.28 -29.71
C LEU A 85 -0.34 -1.90 -29.62
N ILE A 86 -0.42 -1.87 -29.91
CA ILE A 86 -0.94 -2.37 -29.75
C ILE A 86 -1.36 -2.76 -29.84
#